data_3b08dcf13547c295aba1e90bcdc63b8c
#
_entry.id   3b08dcf13547c295aba1e90bcdc63b8c
#
_cell.length_a   1.000
_cell.length_b   1.000
_cell.length_c   1.000
_cell.angle_alpha   90.00
_cell.angle_beta   90.00
_cell.angle_gamma   90.00
#
_symmetry.space_group_name_H-M   'P 1'
#
loop_
_entity.id
_entity.type
_entity.pdbx_description
1 polymer ?
#
loop_
_entity_poly.entity_id
_entity_poly.type
_entity_poly.pdbx_seq_one_letter_code
_entity_poly.pdbx_strand_id
1 'polypeptide(L)'
;MIPIGWLVNFCALFVVASCTVLPQTLGSVASSSGVVITRQDSELFPLTLIHLNDFHARFEETNTVSTRCKPDEGERCIGGYARVVARVKSLRQEYADRNPIYLNAGDNFQGTLWYSLLRWNVTAHFLNLLPADVMTLGNHEFEHGIAGLVPFLDVIESPVVVANIDDREEPTLQGLYQKSVVLERGGRKIGVIGVIHHLTNTMGMTERLRFLDEVEQLRLEIDRLKDADIQHIVVLSHCGLEIDRTIGRELPDVDVIVGGHSHTFLYNGTTDEFPDVAEDTYPVVVEHPVGRTTLIVQAASYAKYVGRITLYFDDQGNVRDWEGNPEFLDDTVLPDPEVLQQLVPWREQVNVQANRQIGYSAVMLAKNDCSRGECNFGNFIADGYIDYFATEGQKAPKSDQWTEVAIAFNTGGGMRTALFAGNLTFDDLVTAVPFEDTIDSFDLEGRDLLEVLEHSASRFGTSDMVQMSGMKVTYDLRRPAGSRVVSVSLRCRFCRVPQYEPLVPERTYRVATGAYIRKGGSGYTMIPKRATNLLIGPVDIAVLERYVRKMTPIISGTDGRITVIE
;
A
#
# COMPACT_ATOMS: atom_id res chain seq x y z
N MET A 1 -60.72 -27.23 6.14
CA MET A 1 -61.19 -28.22 5.16
C MET A 1 -59.98 -28.85 4.52
N ILE A 2 -59.72 -30.10 4.89
CA ILE A 2 -58.73 -31.04 4.33
C ILE A 2 -59.41 -31.74 3.18
N PRO A 3 -58.73 -32.19 2.11
CA PRO A 3 -58.18 -33.56 2.06
C PRO A 3 -56.84 -33.66 1.32
N ILE A 4 -55.84 -34.45 1.83
CA ILE A 4 -55.66 -35.94 1.81
C ILE A 4 -55.43 -36.52 0.40
N GLY A 5 -54.26 -37.15 0.26
CA GLY A 5 -53.91 -38.29 -0.55
C GLY A 5 -52.88 -38.01 -1.66
N TRP A 6 -51.86 -38.84 -2.01
CA TRP A 6 -51.64 -40.26 -1.80
C TRP A 6 -50.10 -40.56 -1.87
N LEU A 7 -49.68 -41.57 -1.10
CA LEU A 7 -48.41 -42.31 -1.23
C LEU A 7 -48.43 -43.19 -2.49
N VAL A 8 -47.31 -43.35 -3.16
CA VAL A 8 -46.96 -44.60 -3.87
C VAL A 8 -45.46 -44.90 -3.63
N ASN A 9 -45.24 -46.03 -2.97
CA ASN A 9 -44.00 -46.79 -2.88
C ASN A 9 -43.68 -47.46 -4.21
N PHE A 10 -42.41 -47.45 -4.63
CA PHE A 10 -41.87 -48.49 -5.52
C PHE A 10 -40.50 -48.95 -5.05
N CYS A 11 -40.42 -50.21 -4.66
CA CYS A 11 -39.22 -51.02 -4.50
C CYS A 11 -38.70 -51.44 -5.87
N ALA A 12 -37.38 -51.40 -6.08
CA ALA A 12 -36.73 -52.24 -7.10
C ALA A 12 -35.25 -52.50 -6.73
N LEU A 13 -35.06 -53.67 -6.30
CA LEU A 13 -34.11 -54.73 -6.65
C LEU A 13 -32.65 -54.38 -6.96
N PHE A 14 -31.81 -54.93 -6.07
CA PHE A 14 -30.38 -55.15 -6.28
C PHE A 14 -30.14 -56.24 -7.33
N VAL A 15 -29.23 -55.99 -8.28
CA VAL A 15 -28.56 -57.03 -9.07
C VAL A 15 -27.06 -56.93 -8.81
N VAL A 16 -26.52 -57.95 -8.14
CA VAL A 16 -25.10 -58.17 -7.96
C VAL A 16 -24.60 -58.96 -9.17
N ALA A 17 -23.67 -58.41 -9.92
CA ALA A 17 -22.92 -59.16 -10.95
C ALA A 17 -21.47 -59.36 -10.47
N SER A 18 -21.17 -60.59 -10.12
CA SER A 18 -19.81 -61.07 -9.86
C SER A 18 -19.13 -61.36 -11.20
N CYS A 19 -17.95 -60.78 -11.41
CA CYS A 19 -17.07 -61.11 -12.54
C CYS A 19 -15.80 -61.78 -12.01
N THR A 20 -15.68 -63.07 -12.29
CA THR A 20 -14.54 -63.93 -12.01
C THR A 20 -13.42 -63.71 -13.02
N VAL A 21 -12.18 -63.52 -12.53
CA VAL A 21 -10.97 -63.44 -13.33
C VAL A 21 -10.33 -64.80 -13.43
N LEU A 22 -10.02 -65.26 -14.63
CA LEU A 22 -9.20 -66.42 -14.94
C LEU A 22 -7.75 -65.96 -15.29
N PRO A 23 -6.73 -66.71 -14.92
CA PRO A 23 -5.35 -66.33 -15.19
C PRO A 23 -4.87 -66.80 -16.57
N GLN A 24 -4.13 -65.96 -17.30
CA GLN A 24 -3.38 -66.39 -18.47
C GLN A 24 -1.88 -66.34 -18.19
N THR A 25 -1.24 -67.37 -18.70
CA THR A 25 0.11 -67.84 -18.51
C THR A 25 1.15 -67.08 -19.33
N LEU A 26 2.29 -66.87 -18.68
CA LEU A 26 3.71 -66.86 -19.12
C LEU A 26 4.03 -66.84 -20.62
N GLY A 27 4.71 -65.76 -21.02
CA GLY A 27 5.63 -65.73 -22.16
C GLY A 27 6.91 -65.03 -21.78
N SER A 28 8.01 -65.81 -21.68
CA SER A 28 9.35 -65.35 -21.40
C SER A 28 9.96 -64.61 -22.59
N VAL A 29 10.48 -63.38 -22.39
CA VAL A 29 11.45 -62.75 -23.29
C VAL A 29 12.56 -62.13 -22.46
N ALA A 30 13.78 -62.27 -22.97
CA ALA A 30 15.07 -62.15 -22.39
C ALA A 30 15.44 -60.78 -21.75
N SER A 31 16.34 -60.90 -20.77
CA SER A 31 17.07 -59.84 -20.06
C SER A 31 17.79 -58.84 -20.97
N SER A 32 17.51 -57.58 -20.77
CA SER A 32 18.50 -56.52 -20.93
C SER A 32 18.74 -55.89 -19.54
N SER A 33 20.00 -55.88 -19.13
CA SER A 33 20.49 -55.27 -17.89
C SER A 33 20.18 -53.77 -17.87
N GLY A 34 19.02 -53.42 -17.34
CA GLY A 34 18.68 -52.04 -16.98
C GLY A 34 19.33 -51.74 -15.63
N VAL A 35 20.24 -50.78 -15.62
CA VAL A 35 20.70 -50.13 -14.40
C VAL A 35 19.49 -49.52 -13.75
N VAL A 36 19.04 -50.09 -12.65
CA VAL A 36 18.06 -49.47 -11.76
C VAL A 36 18.79 -48.32 -11.07
N ILE A 37 18.70 -47.14 -11.62
CA ILE A 37 19.00 -45.91 -10.88
C ILE A 37 17.92 -45.83 -9.81
N THR A 38 18.19 -46.30 -8.62
CA THR A 38 17.45 -45.91 -7.42
C THR A 38 17.66 -44.41 -7.27
N ARG A 39 16.70 -43.58 -7.68
CA ARG A 39 16.58 -42.24 -7.15
C ARG A 39 16.48 -42.42 -5.63
N GLN A 40 17.55 -42.13 -4.90
CA GLN A 40 17.43 -41.75 -3.50
C GLN A 40 16.54 -40.51 -3.52
N ASP A 41 15.29 -40.65 -3.10
CA ASP A 41 14.48 -39.50 -2.75
C ASP A 41 15.18 -38.84 -1.55
N SER A 42 16.07 -37.89 -1.81
CA SER A 42 16.57 -37.00 -0.77
C SER A 42 15.38 -36.27 -0.22
N GLU A 43 15.13 -36.40 1.07
CA GLU A 43 14.03 -35.71 1.75
C GLU A 43 14.28 -34.22 1.61
N LEU A 44 13.35 -33.50 0.89
CA LEU A 44 13.49 -32.08 0.66
C LEU A 44 13.33 -31.32 1.99
N PHE A 45 14.15 -30.29 2.20
CA PHE A 45 14.04 -29.43 3.38
C PHE A 45 12.90 -28.44 3.21
N PRO A 46 11.83 -28.50 4.03
CA PRO A 46 10.74 -27.54 3.97
C PRO A 46 11.06 -26.28 4.77
N LEU A 47 10.72 -25.11 4.23
CA LEU A 47 10.76 -23.83 4.89
C LEU A 47 9.45 -23.09 4.62
N THR A 48 8.67 -22.81 5.67
CA THR A 48 7.41 -22.07 5.53
C THR A 48 7.63 -20.61 5.90
N LEU A 49 7.32 -19.71 4.97
CA LEU A 49 7.28 -18.27 5.22
C LEU A 49 5.82 -17.83 5.40
N ILE A 50 5.55 -17.21 6.53
CA ILE A 50 4.31 -16.53 6.85
C ILE A 50 4.64 -15.04 6.77
N HIS A 51 3.85 -14.23 6.08
CA HIS A 51 4.20 -12.83 5.92
C HIS A 51 3.03 -11.87 5.97
N LEU A 52 3.32 -10.67 6.44
CA LEU A 52 2.45 -9.50 6.42
C LEU A 52 3.20 -8.37 5.73
N ASN A 53 2.52 -7.60 4.90
CA ASN A 53 3.03 -6.40 4.25
C ASN A 53 1.97 -5.30 4.27
N ASP A 54 2.39 -4.04 4.22
CA ASP A 54 1.53 -2.87 4.06
C ASP A 54 0.35 -2.88 5.05
N PHE A 55 0.68 -3.04 6.34
CA PHE A 55 -0.30 -3.12 7.44
C PHE A 55 -1.08 -1.82 7.61
N HIS A 56 -0.41 -0.66 7.46
CA HIS A 56 -1.01 0.66 7.48
C HIS A 56 -1.92 0.91 8.67
N ALA A 57 -1.46 0.56 9.86
CA ALA A 57 -2.14 0.80 11.13
C ALA A 57 -3.60 0.28 11.19
N ARG A 58 -3.90 -0.83 10.51
CA ARG A 58 -5.22 -1.49 10.52
C ARG A 58 -5.37 -2.34 11.78
N PHE A 59 -5.31 -1.69 12.96
CA PHE A 59 -5.46 -2.36 14.26
C PHE A 59 -6.86 -2.94 14.43
N GLU A 60 -7.89 -2.20 14.01
CA GLU A 60 -9.28 -2.65 13.98
C GLU A 60 -9.64 -3.26 12.62
N GLU A 61 -10.75 -3.98 12.60
CA GLU A 61 -11.36 -4.50 11.39
C GLU A 61 -11.73 -3.37 10.43
N THR A 62 -11.66 -3.66 9.15
CA THR A 62 -12.12 -2.77 8.09
C THR A 62 -13.28 -3.39 7.32
N ASN A 63 -14.00 -2.60 6.56
CA ASN A 63 -14.90 -3.13 5.54
C ASN A 63 -14.14 -3.54 4.27
N THR A 64 -14.83 -4.07 3.28
CA THR A 64 -14.24 -4.56 2.03
C THR A 64 -13.53 -3.50 1.19
N VAL A 65 -13.80 -2.20 1.44
CA VAL A 65 -13.10 -1.07 0.80
C VAL A 65 -12.02 -0.44 1.70
N SER A 66 -11.62 -1.16 2.76
CA SER A 66 -10.52 -0.83 3.68
C SER A 66 -10.72 0.46 4.49
N THR A 67 -11.97 0.88 4.72
CA THR A 67 -12.32 1.93 5.68
C THR A 67 -12.80 1.31 7.00
N ARG A 68 -13.02 2.13 8.04
CA ARG A 68 -13.53 1.66 9.33
C ARG A 68 -14.80 0.83 9.13
N CYS A 69 -14.82 -0.37 9.68
CA CYS A 69 -15.99 -1.23 9.61
C CYS A 69 -17.08 -0.79 10.59
N LYS A 70 -18.34 -0.82 10.12
CA LYS A 70 -19.54 -0.49 10.88
C LYS A 70 -20.50 -1.68 10.87
N PRO A 71 -20.28 -2.68 11.74
CA PRO A 71 -21.09 -3.90 11.75
C PRO A 71 -22.58 -3.61 12.05
N ASP A 72 -22.85 -2.58 12.86
CA ASP A 72 -24.24 -2.16 13.17
C ASP A 72 -25.00 -1.60 11.96
N GLU A 73 -24.27 -1.20 10.89
CA GLU A 73 -24.83 -0.78 9.61
C GLU A 73 -24.92 -1.94 8.59
N GLY A 74 -24.60 -3.17 9.00
CA GLY A 74 -24.67 -4.38 8.17
C GLY A 74 -23.44 -4.58 7.27
N GLU A 75 -22.33 -3.89 7.53
CA GLU A 75 -21.08 -4.10 6.78
C GLU A 75 -20.40 -5.42 7.14
N ARG A 76 -19.78 -6.07 6.15
CA ARG A 76 -18.89 -7.21 6.36
C ARG A 76 -17.53 -6.72 6.86
N CYS A 77 -17.18 -7.07 8.11
CA CYS A 77 -15.90 -6.71 8.71
C CYS A 77 -14.85 -7.77 8.44
N ILE A 78 -13.67 -7.34 7.99
CA ILE A 78 -12.55 -8.18 7.60
C ILE A 78 -11.24 -7.65 8.18
N GLY A 79 -10.22 -8.50 8.19
CA GLY A 79 -8.87 -8.09 8.61
C GLY A 79 -8.78 -7.69 10.08
N GLY A 80 -7.94 -6.70 10.36
CA GLY A 80 -7.61 -6.23 11.70
C GLY A 80 -6.52 -7.06 12.37
N TYR A 81 -5.74 -6.40 13.25
CA TYR A 81 -4.56 -7.02 13.83
C TYR A 81 -4.86 -8.25 14.70
N ALA A 82 -6.03 -8.28 15.35
CA ALA A 82 -6.44 -9.43 16.15
C ALA A 82 -6.62 -10.72 15.32
N ARG A 83 -7.11 -10.60 14.06
CA ARG A 83 -7.15 -11.77 13.15
C ARG A 83 -5.78 -12.11 12.59
N VAL A 84 -4.93 -11.11 12.29
CA VAL A 84 -3.53 -11.36 11.89
C VAL A 84 -2.83 -12.20 12.96
N VAL A 85 -2.89 -11.78 14.23
CA VAL A 85 -2.25 -12.51 15.34
C VAL A 85 -2.78 -13.92 15.49
N ALA A 86 -4.11 -14.10 15.46
CA ALA A 86 -4.74 -15.41 15.55
C ALA A 86 -4.29 -16.34 14.42
N ARG A 87 -4.29 -15.84 13.17
CA ARG A 87 -3.94 -16.67 12.01
C ARG A 87 -2.44 -17.00 11.97
N VAL A 88 -1.56 -16.02 12.25
CA VAL A 88 -0.11 -16.29 12.31
C VAL A 88 0.23 -17.31 13.40
N LYS A 89 -0.37 -17.18 14.60
CA LYS A 89 -0.22 -18.19 15.68
C LYS A 89 -0.67 -19.58 15.23
N SER A 90 -1.83 -19.67 14.55
CA SER A 90 -2.35 -20.93 14.02
C SER A 90 -1.43 -21.54 12.96
N LEU A 91 -0.95 -20.72 11.99
CA LEU A 91 -0.03 -21.17 10.94
C LEU A 91 1.31 -21.62 11.50
N ARG A 92 1.86 -20.94 12.51
CA ARG A 92 3.08 -21.39 13.18
C ARG A 92 2.91 -22.78 13.82
N GLN A 93 1.72 -23.12 14.31
CA GLN A 93 1.43 -24.45 14.87
C GLN A 93 1.16 -25.48 13.78
N GLU A 94 0.36 -25.13 12.77
CA GLU A 94 0.00 -26.01 11.66
C GLU A 94 1.22 -26.47 10.85
N TYR A 95 2.20 -25.56 10.67
CA TYR A 95 3.43 -25.80 9.91
C TYR A 95 4.68 -25.98 10.80
N ALA A 96 4.49 -26.37 12.08
CA ALA A 96 5.61 -26.49 13.04
C ALA A 96 6.71 -27.42 12.59
N ASP A 97 6.38 -28.47 11.86
CA ASP A 97 7.31 -29.45 11.25
C ASP A 97 7.96 -28.97 9.95
N ARG A 98 7.56 -27.81 9.43
CA ARG A 98 8.06 -27.20 8.18
C ARG A 98 8.80 -25.89 8.42
N ASN A 99 9.43 -25.75 9.58
CA ASN A 99 10.34 -24.65 9.93
C ASN A 99 9.74 -23.24 9.69
N PRO A 100 8.60 -22.86 10.30
CA PRO A 100 7.93 -21.62 10.02
C PRO A 100 8.72 -20.38 10.46
N ILE A 101 8.71 -19.34 9.61
CA ILE A 101 9.27 -18.00 9.87
C ILE A 101 8.17 -16.98 9.59
N TYR A 102 7.95 -16.04 10.50
CA TYR A 102 7.03 -14.91 10.29
C TYR A 102 7.80 -13.65 9.95
N LEU A 103 7.46 -13.01 8.82
CA LEU A 103 8.13 -11.85 8.24
C LEU A 103 7.16 -10.67 8.12
N ASN A 104 7.66 -9.44 8.31
CA ASN A 104 6.91 -8.21 8.09
C ASN A 104 7.65 -7.34 7.07
N ALA A 105 7.02 -7.09 5.93
CA ALA A 105 7.63 -6.39 4.79
C ALA A 105 7.41 -4.86 4.80
N GLY A 106 7.23 -4.24 5.98
CA GLY A 106 7.18 -2.79 6.14
C GLY A 106 5.82 -2.14 5.90
N ASP A 107 5.79 -0.82 5.91
CA ASP A 107 4.61 0.04 5.85
C ASP A 107 3.60 -0.30 6.95
N ASN A 108 4.07 -0.30 8.19
CA ASN A 108 3.23 -0.50 9.36
C ASN A 108 2.59 0.81 9.84
N PHE A 109 3.23 1.94 9.51
CA PHE A 109 2.80 3.29 9.84
C PHE A 109 1.73 3.77 8.87
N GLN A 110 1.07 4.87 9.26
CA GLN A 110 0.12 5.61 8.43
C GLN A 110 -1.12 4.81 7.98
N GLY A 111 -2.21 5.48 7.67
CA GLY A 111 -3.39 4.92 7.01
C GLY A 111 -4.66 4.86 7.86
N THR A 112 -4.60 5.12 9.17
CA THR A 112 -5.79 5.23 10.03
C THR A 112 -5.63 6.33 11.08
N LEU A 113 -6.77 6.75 11.64
CA LEU A 113 -6.83 7.70 12.75
C LEU A 113 -6.00 7.23 13.98
N TRP A 114 -5.83 5.92 14.14
CA TRP A 114 -5.00 5.36 15.20
C TRP A 114 -3.56 5.85 15.08
N TYR A 115 -2.97 5.73 13.89
CA TYR A 115 -1.62 6.21 13.67
C TYR A 115 -1.55 7.75 13.69
N SER A 116 -2.50 8.43 13.07
CA SER A 116 -2.54 9.91 13.03
C SER A 116 -2.52 10.53 14.42
N LEU A 117 -3.16 9.90 15.41
CA LEU A 117 -3.25 10.40 16.79
C LEU A 117 -2.16 9.85 17.71
N LEU A 118 -1.80 8.58 17.55
CA LEU A 118 -1.00 7.84 18.55
C LEU A 118 0.41 7.50 18.04
N ARG A 119 0.67 7.69 16.74
CA ARG A 119 1.98 7.60 16.09
C ARG A 119 2.64 6.23 16.25
N TRP A 120 3.98 6.21 16.27
CA TRP A 120 4.80 5.02 16.43
C TRP A 120 4.44 4.18 17.67
N ASN A 121 3.93 4.84 18.71
CA ASN A 121 3.68 4.23 20.01
C ASN A 121 2.64 3.10 19.95
N VAL A 122 1.52 3.35 19.28
CA VAL A 122 0.47 2.33 19.10
C VAL A 122 0.98 1.21 18.17
N THR A 123 1.75 1.55 17.14
CA THR A 123 2.27 0.56 16.21
C THR A 123 3.26 -0.38 16.89
N ALA A 124 4.23 0.16 17.63
CA ALA A 124 5.19 -0.66 18.38
C ALA A 124 4.48 -1.55 19.42
N HIS A 125 3.49 -1.00 20.16
CA HIS A 125 2.74 -1.76 21.15
C HIS A 125 2.08 -3.00 20.54
N PHE A 126 1.34 -2.84 19.44
CA PHE A 126 0.63 -3.98 18.84
C PHE A 126 1.57 -4.94 18.10
N LEU A 127 2.57 -4.45 17.38
CA LEU A 127 3.52 -5.35 16.71
C LEU A 127 4.30 -6.21 17.71
N ASN A 128 4.61 -5.68 18.90
CA ASN A 128 5.28 -6.44 19.97
C ASN A 128 4.37 -7.49 20.65
N LEU A 129 3.03 -7.51 20.38
CA LEU A 129 2.19 -8.64 20.81
C LEU A 129 2.42 -9.90 19.95
N LEU A 130 2.98 -9.73 18.75
CA LEU A 130 3.38 -10.81 17.86
C LEU A 130 4.65 -10.39 17.09
N PRO A 131 5.82 -10.38 17.75
CA PRO A 131 7.05 -10.00 17.06
C PRO A 131 7.29 -10.87 15.82
N ALA A 132 7.64 -10.23 14.70
CA ALA A 132 8.11 -10.94 13.53
C ALA A 132 9.51 -11.49 13.78
N ASP A 133 9.83 -12.64 13.18
CA ASP A 133 11.21 -13.18 13.24
C ASP A 133 12.20 -12.21 12.56
N VAL A 134 11.75 -11.48 11.52
CA VAL A 134 12.46 -10.36 10.89
C VAL A 134 11.43 -9.40 10.27
N MET A 135 11.70 -8.08 10.32
CA MET A 135 10.95 -7.07 9.62
C MET A 135 11.85 -6.12 8.82
N THR A 136 11.30 -5.49 7.79
CA THR A 136 11.95 -4.38 7.10
C THR A 136 11.19 -3.07 7.31
N LEU A 137 11.74 -1.96 6.85
CA LEU A 137 11.08 -0.66 6.82
C LEU A 137 10.42 -0.44 5.46
N GLY A 138 9.27 0.24 5.45
CA GLY A 138 8.70 0.83 4.26
C GLY A 138 8.86 2.36 4.22
N ASN A 139 8.34 3.00 3.19
CA ASN A 139 8.45 4.44 3.04
C ASN A 139 7.60 5.21 4.07
N HIS A 140 6.51 4.62 4.55
CA HIS A 140 5.64 5.25 5.54
C HIS A 140 6.21 5.23 6.96
N GLU A 141 7.22 4.40 7.26
CA GLU A 141 7.99 4.52 8.48
C GLU A 141 8.71 5.88 8.61
N PHE A 142 8.88 6.60 7.50
CA PHE A 142 9.51 7.93 7.45
C PHE A 142 8.50 9.10 7.39
N GLU A 143 7.21 8.89 7.63
CA GLU A 143 6.18 9.96 7.59
C GLU A 143 6.42 11.09 8.58
N HIS A 144 7.00 10.77 9.72
CA HIS A 144 7.29 11.74 10.78
C HIS A 144 8.79 11.94 10.98
N GLY A 145 9.55 11.72 9.93
CA GLY A 145 11.00 11.91 9.90
C GLY A 145 11.76 10.95 10.81
N ILE A 146 13.05 11.19 10.92
CA ILE A 146 13.95 10.41 11.78
C ILE A 146 13.51 10.49 13.25
N ALA A 147 13.01 11.65 13.69
CA ALA A 147 12.51 11.82 15.05
C ALA A 147 11.26 10.96 15.37
N GLY A 148 10.47 10.59 14.37
CA GLY A 148 9.35 9.67 14.50
C GLY A 148 9.76 8.21 14.41
N LEU A 149 10.81 7.89 13.65
CA LEU A 149 11.27 6.52 13.43
C LEU A 149 12.17 6.00 14.57
N VAL A 150 13.11 6.80 15.07
CA VAL A 150 14.06 6.37 16.12
C VAL A 150 13.37 5.76 17.35
N PRO A 151 12.36 6.42 17.97
CA PRO A 151 11.69 5.84 19.14
C PRO A 151 10.97 4.52 18.85
N PHE A 152 10.52 4.30 17.61
CA PHE A 152 9.93 3.03 17.18
C PHE A 152 11.00 1.94 17.15
N LEU A 153 12.13 2.22 16.50
CA LEU A 153 13.25 1.28 16.39
C LEU A 153 13.87 0.92 17.75
N ASP A 154 13.85 1.85 18.70
CA ASP A 154 14.35 1.62 20.06
C ASP A 154 13.52 0.61 20.88
N VAL A 155 12.23 0.45 20.54
CA VAL A 155 11.30 -0.36 21.36
C VAL A 155 10.72 -1.58 20.62
N ILE A 156 10.87 -1.65 19.30
CA ILE A 156 10.36 -2.80 18.54
C ILE A 156 11.20 -4.04 18.85
N GLU A 157 10.52 -5.16 19.14
CA GLU A 157 11.20 -6.43 19.49
C GLU A 157 11.65 -7.23 18.27
N SER A 158 11.05 -6.99 17.11
CA SER A 158 11.44 -7.64 15.85
C SER A 158 12.78 -7.11 15.35
N PRO A 159 13.74 -7.98 14.97
CA PRO A 159 14.94 -7.55 14.27
C PRO A 159 14.59 -6.82 12.97
N VAL A 160 15.09 -5.59 12.79
CA VAL A 160 14.85 -4.76 11.62
C VAL A 160 16.03 -4.86 10.65
N VAL A 161 15.75 -5.11 9.37
CA VAL A 161 16.76 -5.23 8.32
C VAL A 161 16.51 -4.29 7.14
N VAL A 162 17.54 -3.53 6.72
CA VAL A 162 17.54 -2.73 5.49
C VAL A 162 18.97 -2.58 4.97
N ALA A 163 19.28 -3.12 3.80
CA ALA A 163 20.65 -3.16 3.29
C ALA A 163 21.08 -1.89 2.54
N ASN A 164 20.12 -1.12 1.98
CA ASN A 164 20.38 -0.04 1.05
C ASN A 164 20.18 1.37 1.61
N ILE A 165 20.16 1.55 2.92
CA ILE A 165 20.20 2.86 3.56
C ILE A 165 21.66 3.26 3.87
N ASP A 166 22.05 4.46 3.47
CA ASP A 166 23.26 5.13 3.91
C ASP A 166 22.91 6.18 4.97
N ASP A 167 23.17 5.87 6.23
CA ASP A 167 22.81 6.63 7.42
C ASP A 167 24.00 7.43 8.01
N ARG A 168 25.11 7.54 7.29
CA ARG A 168 26.33 8.20 7.79
C ARG A 168 26.11 9.66 8.21
N GLU A 169 25.12 10.32 7.60
CA GLU A 169 24.74 11.70 7.93
C GLU A 169 23.58 11.78 8.95
N GLU A 170 23.04 10.63 9.41
CA GLU A 170 21.96 10.51 10.42
C GLU A 170 22.38 9.58 11.57
N PRO A 171 23.31 10.01 12.43
CA PRO A 171 23.93 9.15 13.44
C PRO A 171 22.95 8.57 14.48
N THR A 172 21.78 9.15 14.66
CA THR A 172 20.75 8.66 15.58
C THR A 172 20.11 7.35 15.14
N LEU A 173 20.22 6.98 13.85
CA LEU A 173 19.73 5.72 13.32
C LEU A 173 20.77 4.59 13.36
N GLN A 174 22.06 4.94 13.48
CA GLN A 174 23.13 3.96 13.42
C GLN A 174 23.03 2.93 14.54
N GLY A 175 22.99 1.65 14.13
CA GLY A 175 22.91 0.51 15.05
C GLY A 175 21.51 0.12 15.48
N LEU A 176 20.45 0.84 15.04
CA LEU A 176 19.06 0.48 15.34
C LEU A 176 18.47 -0.54 14.34
N TYR A 177 19.15 -0.79 13.24
CA TYR A 177 18.80 -1.81 12.25
C TYR A 177 20.07 -2.46 11.67
N GLN A 178 19.89 -3.56 10.93
CA GLN A 178 20.97 -4.31 10.30
C GLN A 178 20.74 -4.43 8.79
N LYS A 179 21.74 -4.83 8.02
CA LYS A 179 21.56 -5.15 6.59
C LYS A 179 20.82 -6.47 6.39
N SER A 180 21.15 -7.45 7.21
CA SER A 180 20.59 -8.79 7.19
C SER A 180 20.67 -9.46 8.55
N VAL A 181 19.86 -10.48 8.74
CA VAL A 181 19.86 -11.37 9.92
C VAL A 181 19.98 -12.82 9.45
N VAL A 182 20.67 -13.65 10.20
CA VAL A 182 20.76 -15.10 9.95
C VAL A 182 19.90 -15.83 10.98
N LEU A 183 18.88 -16.53 10.51
CA LEU A 183 18.03 -17.39 11.31
C LEU A 183 18.49 -18.85 11.19
N GLU A 184 18.35 -19.63 12.25
CA GLU A 184 18.58 -21.07 12.21
C GLU A 184 17.24 -21.80 12.34
N ARG A 185 16.91 -22.64 11.35
CA ARG A 185 15.68 -23.43 11.30
C ARG A 185 15.98 -24.83 10.76
N GLY A 186 15.52 -25.86 11.48
CA GLY A 186 15.75 -27.27 11.07
C GLY A 186 17.22 -27.62 10.84
N GLY A 187 18.13 -26.95 11.57
CA GLY A 187 19.58 -27.15 11.42
C GLY A 187 20.20 -26.48 10.19
N ARG A 188 19.44 -25.67 9.44
CA ARG A 188 19.93 -24.85 8.31
C ARG A 188 19.93 -23.38 8.64
N LYS A 189 20.88 -22.62 8.06
CA LYS A 189 21.00 -21.17 8.19
C LYS A 189 20.28 -20.50 7.04
N ILE A 190 19.41 -19.55 7.35
CA ILE A 190 18.63 -18.76 6.41
C ILE A 190 19.03 -17.30 6.57
N GLY A 191 19.58 -16.69 5.52
CA GLY A 191 19.89 -15.27 5.47
C GLY A 191 18.64 -14.49 5.05
N VAL A 192 18.21 -13.54 5.87
CA VAL A 192 17.12 -12.61 5.54
C VAL A 192 17.70 -11.22 5.36
N ILE A 193 17.62 -10.67 4.16
CA ILE A 193 18.15 -9.35 3.80
C ILE A 193 16.99 -8.41 3.57
N GLY A 194 16.99 -7.23 4.20
CA GLY A 194 15.97 -6.20 3.95
C GLY A 194 16.39 -5.25 2.84
N VAL A 195 15.41 -4.73 2.10
CA VAL A 195 15.62 -3.69 1.08
C VAL A 195 14.40 -2.79 0.97
N ILE A 196 14.62 -1.50 0.77
CA ILE A 196 13.57 -0.48 0.60
C ILE A 196 13.79 0.26 -0.73
N HIS A 197 12.71 0.80 -1.28
CA HIS A 197 12.72 1.53 -2.55
C HIS A 197 13.71 2.70 -2.54
N HIS A 198 14.61 2.78 -3.54
CA HIS A 198 15.64 3.84 -3.62
C HIS A 198 15.08 5.27 -3.70
N LEU A 199 13.81 5.45 -4.10
CA LEU A 199 13.14 6.76 -4.13
C LEU A 199 12.40 7.09 -2.82
N THR A 200 12.61 6.36 -1.73
CA THR A 200 11.96 6.62 -0.43
C THR A 200 12.16 8.07 0.05
N ASN A 201 13.31 8.68 -0.26
CA ASN A 201 13.54 10.10 0.03
C ASN A 201 12.59 11.05 -0.71
N THR A 202 11.88 10.58 -1.72
CA THR A 202 10.85 11.36 -2.42
C THR A 202 9.43 11.10 -1.89
N MET A 203 9.27 10.06 -1.07
CA MET A 203 7.98 9.58 -0.54
C MET A 203 7.77 9.87 0.94
N GLY A 204 8.85 10.04 1.73
CA GLY A 204 8.82 10.32 3.16
C GLY A 204 9.73 11.47 3.57
N MET A 205 9.75 11.79 4.87
CA MET A 205 10.66 12.77 5.48
C MET A 205 11.91 12.07 5.98
N THR A 206 12.92 11.98 5.13
CA THR A 206 14.12 11.15 5.36
C THR A 206 15.37 11.97 5.71
N GLU A 207 15.21 13.27 5.93
CA GLU A 207 16.27 14.24 6.24
C GLU A 207 17.50 14.08 5.33
N ARG A 208 18.62 13.57 5.85
CA ARG A 208 19.88 13.43 5.10
C ARG A 208 20.21 11.99 4.72
N LEU A 209 19.28 11.04 4.94
CA LEU A 209 19.45 9.67 4.49
C LEU A 209 19.57 9.58 2.97
N ARG A 210 20.38 8.64 2.51
CA ARG A 210 20.47 8.29 1.10
C ARG A 210 20.02 6.85 0.93
N PHE A 211 19.23 6.62 -0.10
CA PHE A 211 18.78 5.28 -0.47
C PHE A 211 19.54 4.87 -1.72
N LEU A 212 20.26 3.77 -1.60
CA LEU A 212 21.15 3.25 -2.63
C LEU A 212 20.39 2.28 -3.54
N ASP A 213 20.99 1.94 -4.69
CA ASP A 213 20.42 0.97 -5.64
C ASP A 213 20.20 -0.40 -4.97
N GLU A 214 19.00 -0.95 -5.12
CA GLU A 214 18.56 -2.18 -4.46
C GLU A 214 19.39 -3.38 -4.89
N VAL A 215 19.58 -3.54 -6.21
CA VAL A 215 20.28 -4.70 -6.79
C VAL A 215 21.75 -4.68 -6.40
N GLU A 216 22.40 -3.52 -6.43
CA GLU A 216 23.80 -3.37 -6.04
C GLU A 216 24.01 -3.73 -4.57
N GLN A 217 23.18 -3.18 -3.66
CA GLN A 217 23.36 -3.43 -2.23
C GLN A 217 22.98 -4.86 -1.82
N LEU A 218 21.94 -5.43 -2.44
CA LEU A 218 21.58 -6.84 -2.25
C LEU A 218 22.72 -7.76 -2.70
N ARG A 219 23.32 -7.51 -3.87
CA ARG A 219 24.46 -8.31 -4.37
C ARG A 219 25.61 -8.36 -3.37
N LEU A 220 26.01 -7.19 -2.84
CA LEU A 220 27.07 -7.09 -1.84
C LEU A 220 26.76 -7.90 -0.58
N GLU A 221 25.52 -7.85 -0.12
CA GLU A 221 25.12 -8.53 1.10
C GLU A 221 24.94 -10.04 0.88
N ILE A 222 24.44 -10.47 -0.28
CA ILE A 222 24.36 -11.88 -0.70
C ILE A 222 25.76 -12.48 -0.75
N ASP A 223 26.73 -11.82 -1.39
CA ASP A 223 28.11 -12.29 -1.46
C ASP A 223 28.70 -12.47 -0.05
N ARG A 224 28.47 -11.51 0.86
CA ARG A 224 28.91 -11.61 2.27
C ARG A 224 28.29 -12.82 2.99
N LEU A 225 27.00 -13.09 2.77
CA LEU A 225 26.32 -14.24 3.39
C LEU A 225 26.82 -15.57 2.81
N LYS A 226 27.07 -15.65 1.50
CA LYS A 226 27.63 -16.83 0.84
C LYS A 226 29.05 -17.12 1.30
N ASP A 227 29.88 -16.09 1.50
CA ASP A 227 31.22 -16.22 2.07
C ASP A 227 31.20 -16.78 3.52
N ALA A 228 30.05 -16.58 4.22
CA ALA A 228 29.78 -17.15 5.54
C ALA A 228 29.07 -18.53 5.49
N ASP A 229 29.04 -19.20 4.32
CA ASP A 229 28.38 -20.49 4.06
C ASP A 229 26.86 -20.48 4.34
N ILE A 230 26.20 -19.39 4.00
CA ILE A 230 24.74 -19.26 4.07
C ILE A 230 24.20 -19.33 2.65
N GLN A 231 23.42 -20.38 2.35
CA GLN A 231 22.96 -20.70 1.01
C GLN A 231 21.48 -20.39 0.78
N HIS A 232 20.66 -20.34 1.84
CA HIS A 232 19.25 -19.99 1.73
C HIS A 232 19.09 -18.49 1.93
N ILE A 233 18.67 -17.78 0.87
CA ILE A 233 18.58 -16.32 0.85
C ILE A 233 17.13 -15.88 0.64
N VAL A 234 16.58 -15.20 1.64
CA VAL A 234 15.28 -14.54 1.61
C VAL A 234 15.50 -13.02 1.51
N VAL A 235 14.91 -12.39 0.54
CA VAL A 235 14.86 -10.91 0.47
C VAL A 235 13.52 -10.44 1.01
N LEU A 236 13.54 -9.57 2.01
CA LEU A 236 12.39 -8.90 2.58
C LEU A 236 12.34 -7.49 1.98
N SER A 237 11.46 -7.30 1.00
CA SER A 237 11.47 -6.14 0.11
C SER A 237 10.30 -5.19 0.39
N HIS A 238 10.62 -3.89 0.40
CA HIS A 238 9.60 -2.84 0.33
C HIS A 238 9.84 -1.94 -0.89
N CYS A 239 9.89 -2.56 -2.08
CA CYS A 239 10.23 -1.87 -3.33
C CYS A 239 9.12 -1.89 -4.38
N GLY A 240 8.11 -2.74 -4.20
CA GLY A 240 7.03 -2.97 -5.16
C GLY A 240 7.36 -4.02 -6.22
N LEU A 241 6.31 -4.66 -6.75
CA LEU A 241 6.41 -5.86 -7.59
C LEU A 241 7.35 -5.69 -8.81
N GLU A 242 7.36 -4.54 -9.47
CA GLU A 242 8.19 -4.33 -10.66
C GLU A 242 9.70 -4.30 -10.32
N ILE A 243 10.07 -3.71 -9.18
CA ILE A 243 11.46 -3.75 -8.70
C ILE A 243 11.80 -5.15 -8.20
N ASP A 244 10.87 -5.82 -7.49
CA ASP A 244 11.06 -7.20 -7.04
C ASP A 244 11.30 -8.15 -8.21
N ARG A 245 10.58 -7.98 -9.33
CA ARG A 245 10.84 -8.71 -10.60
C ARG A 245 12.23 -8.43 -11.15
N THR A 246 12.72 -7.21 -11.00
CA THR A 246 14.07 -6.84 -11.45
C THR A 246 15.13 -7.48 -10.54
N ILE A 247 14.97 -7.40 -9.23
CA ILE A 247 15.82 -8.08 -8.24
C ILE A 247 15.86 -9.58 -8.54
N GLY A 248 14.67 -10.20 -8.74
CA GLY A 248 14.59 -11.64 -9.07
C GLY A 248 15.35 -12.00 -10.34
N ARG A 249 15.30 -11.18 -11.39
CA ARG A 249 16.05 -11.45 -12.64
C ARG A 249 17.55 -11.26 -12.51
N GLU A 250 18.00 -10.27 -11.75
CA GLU A 250 19.41 -9.85 -11.66
C GLU A 250 20.20 -10.63 -10.60
N LEU A 251 19.51 -11.26 -9.62
CA LEU A 251 20.12 -11.93 -8.48
C LEU A 251 19.67 -13.40 -8.35
N PRO A 252 20.25 -14.33 -9.14
CA PRO A 252 19.84 -15.73 -9.18
C PRO A 252 20.14 -16.52 -7.88
N ASP A 253 20.86 -15.94 -6.94
CA ASP A 253 21.13 -16.53 -5.63
C ASP A 253 20.02 -16.22 -4.60
N VAL A 254 19.01 -15.43 -4.95
CA VAL A 254 17.82 -15.20 -4.12
C VAL A 254 16.82 -16.32 -4.35
N ASP A 255 16.40 -17.00 -3.28
CA ASP A 255 15.41 -18.08 -3.35
C ASP A 255 13.98 -17.54 -3.38
N VAL A 256 13.71 -16.52 -2.54
CA VAL A 256 12.38 -15.90 -2.46
C VAL A 256 12.46 -14.44 -2.07
N ILE A 257 11.58 -13.64 -2.66
CA ILE A 257 11.35 -12.22 -2.33
C ILE A 257 9.98 -12.12 -1.70
N VAL A 258 9.92 -11.63 -0.46
CA VAL A 258 8.68 -11.27 0.22
C VAL A 258 8.50 -9.76 0.06
N GLY A 259 7.58 -9.36 -0.79
CA GLY A 259 7.40 -7.98 -1.23
C GLY A 259 6.34 -7.19 -0.48
N GLY A 260 6.39 -5.86 -0.63
CA GLY A 260 5.43 -4.87 -0.16
C GLY A 260 5.38 -3.65 -1.10
N HIS A 261 4.91 -2.51 -0.61
CA HIS A 261 4.86 -1.19 -1.26
C HIS A 261 3.78 -1.02 -2.35
N SER A 262 3.68 -1.94 -3.30
CA SER A 262 2.72 -1.84 -4.41
C SER A 262 1.30 -2.31 -4.05
N HIS A 263 1.10 -2.87 -2.85
CA HIS A 263 -0.17 -3.47 -2.40
C HIS A 263 -0.68 -4.56 -3.35
N THR A 264 0.22 -5.26 -4.03
CA THR A 264 -0.15 -6.22 -5.06
C THR A 264 -0.78 -7.47 -4.45
N PHE A 265 -1.94 -7.85 -4.93
CA PHE A 265 -2.56 -9.12 -4.59
C PHE A 265 -2.10 -10.17 -5.61
N LEU A 266 -1.27 -11.10 -5.16
CA LEU A 266 -0.88 -12.28 -5.92
C LEU A 266 -1.72 -13.46 -5.43
N TYR A 267 -2.30 -14.25 -6.33
CA TYR A 267 -3.18 -15.35 -5.92
C TYR A 267 -3.33 -16.42 -7.00
N ASN A 268 -3.42 -17.70 -6.57
CA ASN A 268 -3.75 -18.83 -7.44
C ASN A 268 -5.18 -19.26 -7.20
N GLY A 269 -6.05 -19.07 -8.18
CA GLY A 269 -7.45 -19.44 -8.11
C GLY A 269 -8.40 -18.30 -8.50
N THR A 270 -9.68 -18.47 -8.20
CA THR A 270 -10.70 -17.44 -8.43
C THR A 270 -10.71 -16.42 -7.27
N THR A 271 -10.92 -15.17 -7.60
CA THR A 271 -10.94 -14.06 -6.62
C THR A 271 -12.32 -13.44 -6.43
N ASP A 272 -13.39 -14.11 -6.92
CA ASP A 272 -14.76 -13.58 -6.92
C ASP A 272 -15.31 -13.29 -5.51
N GLU A 273 -14.79 -13.95 -4.48
CA GLU A 273 -15.20 -13.78 -3.08
C GLU A 273 -14.32 -12.80 -2.30
N PHE A 274 -13.27 -12.27 -2.93
CA PHE A 274 -12.31 -11.37 -2.30
C PHE A 274 -12.56 -9.91 -2.69
N PRO A 275 -12.18 -8.94 -1.82
CA PRO A 275 -12.27 -7.53 -2.17
C PRO A 275 -11.22 -7.08 -3.20
N ASP A 276 -10.16 -7.87 -3.41
CA ASP A 276 -9.05 -7.55 -4.28
C ASP A 276 -9.02 -8.52 -5.49
N VAL A 277 -8.55 -7.99 -6.62
CA VAL A 277 -8.36 -8.77 -7.86
C VAL A 277 -6.90 -9.17 -7.96
N ALA A 278 -6.61 -10.45 -8.21
CA ALA A 278 -5.23 -10.90 -8.40
C ALA A 278 -4.61 -10.25 -9.64
N GLU A 279 -3.41 -9.70 -9.46
CA GLU A 279 -2.63 -9.10 -10.55
C GLU A 279 -1.79 -10.16 -11.27
N ASP A 280 -1.30 -11.17 -10.52
CA ASP A 280 -0.52 -12.29 -11.05
C ASP A 280 -0.65 -13.51 -10.12
N THR A 281 0.04 -14.60 -10.46
CA THR A 281 0.10 -15.83 -9.67
C THR A 281 0.85 -15.63 -8.34
N TYR A 282 0.55 -16.49 -7.36
CA TYR A 282 1.30 -16.59 -6.10
C TYR A 282 2.01 -17.95 -6.00
N PRO A 283 3.35 -18.00 -6.02
CA PRO A 283 4.28 -16.90 -6.28
C PRO A 283 4.34 -16.51 -7.77
N VAL A 284 4.88 -15.32 -8.07
CA VAL A 284 5.46 -15.03 -9.38
C VAL A 284 6.79 -15.78 -9.47
N VAL A 285 7.01 -16.49 -10.57
CA VAL A 285 8.17 -17.37 -10.75
C VAL A 285 9.16 -16.74 -11.72
N VAL A 286 10.40 -16.59 -11.29
CA VAL A 286 11.52 -16.14 -12.14
C VAL A 286 12.49 -17.28 -12.33
N GLU A 287 12.54 -17.85 -13.52
CA GLU A 287 13.45 -18.95 -13.88
C GLU A 287 14.82 -18.41 -14.35
N HIS A 288 15.89 -19.08 -13.94
CA HIS A 288 17.26 -18.75 -14.30
C HIS A 288 17.90 -19.81 -15.20
N PRO A 289 18.79 -19.39 -16.13
CA PRO A 289 19.44 -20.30 -17.09
C PRO A 289 20.19 -21.46 -16.45
N VAL A 290 20.62 -21.31 -15.20
CA VAL A 290 21.36 -22.34 -14.42
C VAL A 290 20.45 -23.34 -13.71
N GLY A 291 19.13 -23.30 -13.96
CA GLY A 291 18.17 -24.21 -13.33
C GLY A 291 17.83 -23.86 -11.88
N ARG A 292 18.09 -22.63 -11.45
CA ARG A 292 17.60 -22.05 -10.19
C ARG A 292 16.30 -21.28 -10.44
N THR A 293 15.57 -21.03 -9.37
CA THR A 293 14.30 -20.31 -9.43
C THR A 293 14.24 -19.31 -8.28
N THR A 294 13.84 -18.08 -8.58
CA THR A 294 13.47 -17.08 -7.57
C THR A 294 11.96 -16.92 -7.54
N LEU A 295 11.38 -16.97 -6.36
CA LEU A 295 9.95 -16.81 -6.13
C LEU A 295 9.67 -15.40 -5.59
N ILE A 296 8.56 -14.76 -6.02
CA ILE A 296 8.13 -13.45 -5.50
C ILE A 296 6.73 -13.60 -4.94
N VAL A 297 6.53 -13.17 -3.70
CA VAL A 297 5.24 -13.22 -3.00
C VAL A 297 4.87 -11.86 -2.44
N GLN A 298 3.58 -11.51 -2.50
CA GLN A 298 3.00 -10.33 -1.87
C GLN A 298 1.52 -10.59 -1.57
N ALA A 299 0.98 -10.06 -0.46
CA ALA A 299 -0.34 -10.37 0.07
C ALA A 299 -1.24 -9.14 0.20
N ALA A 300 -1.41 -8.39 -0.89
CA ALA A 300 -2.19 -7.16 -0.93
C ALA A 300 -1.77 -6.15 0.17
N SER A 301 -2.70 -5.66 1.00
CA SER A 301 -2.44 -4.67 2.03
C SER A 301 -3.54 -4.62 3.09
N TYR A 302 -3.36 -3.76 4.12
CA TYR A 302 -4.39 -3.37 5.08
C TYR A 302 -4.85 -4.51 5.99
N ALA A 303 -3.95 -5.46 6.29
CA ALA A 303 -4.27 -6.62 7.14
C ALA A 303 -5.46 -7.47 6.66
N LYS A 304 -5.82 -7.40 5.38
CA LYS A 304 -6.88 -8.23 4.80
C LYS A 304 -6.46 -9.67 4.61
N TYR A 305 -5.17 -9.89 4.42
CA TYR A 305 -4.57 -11.21 4.17
C TYR A 305 -3.32 -11.43 5.00
N VAL A 306 -3.01 -12.70 5.25
CA VAL A 306 -1.70 -13.18 5.70
C VAL A 306 -1.16 -14.10 4.60
N GLY A 307 0.01 -13.76 4.06
CA GLY A 307 0.66 -14.59 3.05
C GLY A 307 1.28 -15.84 3.67
N ARG A 308 1.23 -16.96 2.95
CA ARG A 308 1.89 -18.22 3.34
C ARG A 308 2.44 -18.92 2.12
N ILE A 309 3.73 -19.24 2.16
CA ILE A 309 4.40 -20.10 1.17
C ILE A 309 5.32 -21.08 1.88
N THR A 310 5.28 -22.34 1.47
CA THR A 310 6.29 -23.35 1.85
C THR A 310 7.17 -23.64 0.66
N LEU A 311 8.47 -23.49 0.82
CA LEU A 311 9.49 -23.83 -0.15
C LEU A 311 10.11 -25.18 0.23
N TYR A 312 10.43 -25.99 -0.76
CA TYR A 312 11.09 -27.28 -0.58
C TYR A 312 12.47 -27.25 -1.26
N PHE A 313 13.52 -27.36 -0.47
CA PHE A 313 14.91 -27.28 -0.93
C PHE A 313 15.55 -28.64 -1.06
N ASP A 314 16.40 -28.81 -2.08
CA ASP A 314 17.29 -29.95 -2.18
C ASP A 314 18.53 -29.80 -1.29
N ASP A 315 19.42 -30.84 -1.31
CA ASP A 315 20.65 -30.82 -0.53
C ASP A 315 21.68 -29.78 -1.00
N GLN A 316 21.52 -29.23 -2.22
CA GLN A 316 22.34 -28.16 -2.76
C GLN A 316 21.79 -26.78 -2.43
N GLY A 317 20.66 -26.72 -1.72
CA GLY A 317 19.99 -25.45 -1.36
C GLY A 317 19.19 -24.83 -2.49
N ASN A 318 18.83 -25.56 -3.55
CA ASN A 318 17.98 -25.05 -4.60
C ASN A 318 16.50 -25.32 -4.30
N VAL A 319 15.63 -24.36 -4.58
CA VAL A 319 14.17 -24.55 -4.54
C VAL A 319 13.76 -25.54 -5.62
N ARG A 320 13.03 -26.60 -5.24
CA ARG A 320 12.56 -27.67 -6.13
C ARG A 320 11.05 -27.71 -6.25
N ASP A 321 10.36 -27.29 -5.22
CA ASP A 321 8.90 -27.23 -5.19
C ASP A 321 8.43 -26.16 -4.22
N TRP A 322 7.19 -25.75 -4.34
CA TRP A 322 6.55 -24.77 -3.44
C TRP A 322 5.04 -24.94 -3.43
N GLU A 323 4.42 -24.52 -2.33
CA GLU A 323 2.97 -24.43 -2.19
C GLU A 323 2.55 -23.27 -1.32
N GLY A 324 1.45 -22.61 -1.65
CA GLY A 324 0.93 -21.53 -0.84
C GLY A 324 -0.01 -20.60 -1.57
N ASN A 325 -0.63 -19.75 -0.78
CA ASN A 325 -1.46 -18.61 -1.20
C ASN A 325 -1.61 -17.64 -0.03
N PRO A 326 -1.95 -16.38 -0.25
CA PRO A 326 -2.46 -15.51 0.79
C PRO A 326 -3.78 -16.05 1.33
N GLU A 327 -3.97 -15.92 2.63
CA GLU A 327 -5.16 -16.36 3.33
C GLU A 327 -6.00 -15.15 3.75
N PHE A 328 -7.24 -15.12 3.32
CA PHE A 328 -8.16 -14.02 3.58
C PHE A 328 -8.65 -14.05 5.04
N LEU A 329 -8.56 -12.90 5.69
CA LEU A 329 -8.93 -12.75 7.09
C LEU A 329 -10.37 -12.26 7.23
N ASP A 330 -11.32 -13.11 6.95
CA ASP A 330 -12.74 -12.81 7.11
C ASP A 330 -13.30 -13.24 8.49
N ASP A 331 -14.61 -13.32 8.61
CA ASP A 331 -15.32 -13.69 9.83
C ASP A 331 -15.15 -15.16 10.24
N THR A 332 -14.62 -16.01 9.37
CA THR A 332 -14.26 -17.40 9.71
C THR A 332 -13.01 -17.48 10.57
N VAL A 333 -12.14 -16.46 10.51
CA VAL A 333 -10.96 -16.34 11.36
C VAL A 333 -11.34 -15.62 12.66
N LEU A 334 -11.47 -16.37 13.74
CA LEU A 334 -11.76 -15.79 15.05
C LEU A 334 -10.59 -14.90 15.50
N PRO A 335 -10.87 -13.65 15.93
CA PRO A 335 -9.83 -12.74 16.38
C PRO A 335 -9.20 -13.19 17.71
N ASP A 336 -7.93 -12.89 17.90
CA ASP A 336 -7.21 -13.17 19.15
C ASP A 336 -7.81 -12.35 20.30
N PRO A 337 -8.29 -13.00 21.39
CA PRO A 337 -8.99 -12.32 22.47
C PRO A 337 -8.08 -11.39 23.29
N GLU A 338 -6.79 -11.69 23.40
CA GLU A 338 -5.82 -10.85 24.11
C GLU A 338 -5.64 -9.53 23.35
N VAL A 339 -5.46 -9.59 22.02
CA VAL A 339 -5.35 -8.39 21.18
C VAL A 339 -6.62 -7.56 21.25
N LEU A 340 -7.81 -8.19 21.20
CA LEU A 340 -9.08 -7.47 21.36
C LEU A 340 -9.17 -6.72 22.70
N GLN A 341 -8.70 -7.34 23.78
CA GLN A 341 -8.65 -6.70 25.09
C GLN A 341 -7.68 -5.53 25.11
N GLN A 342 -6.51 -5.69 24.50
CA GLN A 342 -5.50 -4.64 24.40
C GLN A 342 -5.96 -3.44 23.55
N LEU A 343 -6.81 -3.64 22.53
CA LEU A 343 -7.37 -2.56 21.72
C LEU A 343 -8.27 -1.59 22.50
N VAL A 344 -8.95 -2.05 23.56
CA VAL A 344 -9.97 -1.25 24.27
C VAL A 344 -9.45 0.10 24.77
N PRO A 345 -8.38 0.19 25.59
CA PRO A 345 -7.91 1.47 26.13
C PRO A 345 -7.37 2.42 25.04
N TRP A 346 -6.81 1.89 23.96
CA TRP A 346 -6.36 2.68 22.83
C TRP A 346 -7.53 3.22 22.02
N ARG A 347 -8.55 2.38 21.79
CA ARG A 347 -9.79 2.78 21.11
C ARG A 347 -10.50 3.92 21.83
N GLU A 348 -10.53 3.90 23.16
CA GLU A 348 -11.10 4.99 23.96
C GLU A 348 -10.37 6.31 23.70
N GLN A 349 -9.04 6.30 23.65
CA GLN A 349 -8.25 7.49 23.34
C GLN A 349 -8.53 8.01 21.91
N VAL A 350 -8.58 7.10 20.93
CA VAL A 350 -8.90 7.44 19.54
C VAL A 350 -10.31 8.03 19.45
N ASN A 351 -11.30 7.40 20.07
CA ASN A 351 -12.71 7.81 20.00
C ASN A 351 -12.94 9.22 20.57
N VAL A 352 -12.23 9.60 21.63
CA VAL A 352 -12.31 10.96 22.20
C VAL A 352 -11.92 12.02 21.17
N GLN A 353 -10.85 11.76 20.40
CA GLN A 353 -10.38 12.68 19.37
C GLN A 353 -11.18 12.54 18.07
N ALA A 354 -11.52 11.32 17.69
CA ALA A 354 -12.28 11.00 16.49
C ALA A 354 -13.64 11.73 16.48
N ASN A 355 -14.36 11.65 17.57
CA ASN A 355 -15.71 12.20 17.71
C ASN A 355 -15.73 13.70 17.98
N ARG A 356 -14.58 14.39 18.11
CA ARG A 356 -14.57 15.84 18.30
C ARG A 356 -15.15 16.53 17.07
N GLN A 357 -16.15 17.35 17.29
CA GLN A 357 -16.74 18.15 16.22
C GLN A 357 -15.74 19.19 15.74
N ILE A 358 -15.51 19.23 14.41
CA ILE A 358 -14.62 20.18 13.75
C ILE A 358 -15.36 21.24 12.94
N GLY A 359 -16.63 20.99 12.63
CA GLY A 359 -17.44 21.95 11.87
C GLY A 359 -18.85 21.44 11.57
N TYR A 360 -19.50 22.12 10.63
CA TYR A 360 -20.81 21.77 10.10
C TYR A 360 -20.84 22.03 8.59
N SER A 361 -21.40 21.11 7.83
CA SER A 361 -21.67 21.32 6.40
C SER A 361 -23.17 21.38 6.13
N ALA A 362 -23.62 22.43 5.44
CA ALA A 362 -25.00 22.56 5.00
C ALA A 362 -25.29 21.73 3.73
N VAL A 363 -24.24 21.28 3.04
CA VAL A 363 -24.31 20.52 1.79
C VAL A 363 -23.44 19.27 1.88
N MET A 364 -23.75 18.26 1.09
CA MET A 364 -22.85 17.14 0.88
C MET A 364 -21.64 17.58 0.04
N LEU A 365 -20.42 17.29 0.49
CA LEU A 365 -19.22 17.42 -0.33
C LEU A 365 -19.03 16.09 -1.06
N ALA A 366 -19.48 16.04 -2.31
CA ALA A 366 -19.54 14.83 -3.12
C ALA A 366 -18.23 14.60 -3.89
N LYS A 367 -17.82 13.33 -4.01
CA LYS A 367 -16.62 12.94 -4.77
C LYS A 367 -16.95 12.24 -6.10
N ASN A 368 -18.15 11.70 -6.27
CA ASN A 368 -18.48 10.80 -7.38
C ASN A 368 -18.28 11.43 -8.76
N ASP A 369 -18.54 12.73 -8.88
CA ASP A 369 -18.41 13.47 -10.14
C ASP A 369 -16.97 13.89 -10.45
N CYS A 370 -16.04 13.79 -9.48
CA CYS A 370 -14.65 14.22 -9.62
C CYS A 370 -13.87 13.50 -10.73
N SER A 371 -14.33 12.33 -11.18
CA SER A 371 -13.72 11.60 -12.29
C SER A 371 -14.17 12.08 -13.67
N ARG A 372 -15.28 12.83 -13.74
CA ARG A 372 -15.89 13.26 -15.01
C ARG A 372 -15.97 14.76 -15.19
N GLY A 373 -15.60 15.53 -14.19
CA GLY A 373 -15.66 16.97 -14.23
C GLY A 373 -15.38 17.60 -12.89
N GLU A 374 -15.92 18.79 -12.69
CA GLU A 374 -15.81 19.53 -11.45
C GLU A 374 -16.64 18.88 -10.34
N CYS A 375 -16.07 18.73 -9.17
CA CYS A 375 -16.79 18.32 -7.97
C CYS A 375 -16.56 19.27 -6.80
N ASN A 376 -17.59 19.46 -5.97
CA ASN A 376 -17.52 20.44 -4.89
C ASN A 376 -16.55 20.03 -3.76
N PHE A 377 -16.31 18.75 -3.55
CA PHE A 377 -15.33 18.30 -2.56
C PHE A 377 -13.89 18.59 -3.03
N GLY A 378 -13.59 18.32 -4.30
CA GLY A 378 -12.30 18.68 -4.89
C GLY A 378 -12.05 20.19 -4.88
N ASN A 379 -13.08 20.99 -5.16
CA ASN A 379 -13.05 22.45 -5.02
C ASN A 379 -12.70 22.87 -3.59
N PHE A 380 -13.39 22.27 -2.59
CA PHE A 380 -13.19 22.57 -1.17
C PHE A 380 -11.77 22.30 -0.72
N ILE A 381 -11.18 21.15 -1.10
CA ILE A 381 -9.80 20.81 -0.77
C ILE A 381 -8.83 21.81 -1.40
N ALA A 382 -8.94 22.05 -2.70
CA ALA A 382 -8.06 22.98 -3.40
C ALA A 382 -8.17 24.43 -2.89
N ASP A 383 -9.37 24.86 -2.47
CA ASP A 383 -9.59 26.15 -1.82
C ASP A 383 -8.92 26.21 -0.45
N GLY A 384 -8.97 25.12 0.33
CA GLY A 384 -8.26 25.00 1.61
C GLY A 384 -6.76 25.14 1.47
N TYR A 385 -6.17 24.60 0.40
CA TYR A 385 -4.74 24.76 0.11
C TYR A 385 -4.39 26.23 -0.16
N ILE A 386 -5.16 26.90 -1.02
CA ILE A 386 -4.93 28.34 -1.26
C ILE A 386 -5.16 29.17 0.00
N ASP A 387 -6.18 28.86 0.79
CA ASP A 387 -6.45 29.57 2.05
C ASP A 387 -5.27 29.50 3.01
N TYR A 388 -4.61 28.33 3.12
CA TYR A 388 -3.41 28.18 3.93
C TYR A 388 -2.30 29.15 3.46
N PHE A 389 -1.99 29.15 2.16
CA PHE A 389 -0.94 30.02 1.63
C PHE A 389 -1.30 31.51 1.63
N ALA A 390 -2.59 31.85 1.67
CA ALA A 390 -3.05 33.22 1.79
C ALA A 390 -3.04 33.75 3.24
N THR A 391 -2.94 32.86 4.23
CA THR A 391 -3.02 33.21 5.65
C THR A 391 -1.74 32.84 6.40
N GLU A 392 -1.51 31.56 6.67
CA GLU A 392 -0.42 31.07 7.52
C GLU A 392 0.89 30.79 6.76
N GLY A 393 0.80 30.35 5.51
CA GLY A 393 1.95 30.05 4.66
C GLY A 393 2.73 31.26 4.18
N GLN A 394 2.28 32.46 4.48
CA GLN A 394 3.00 33.70 4.14
C GLN A 394 4.05 34.01 5.21
N LYS A 395 5.33 33.85 4.85
CA LYS A 395 6.45 34.23 5.76
C LYS A 395 6.56 35.76 5.95
N ALA A 396 6.16 36.57 4.99
CA ALA A 396 5.99 38.02 5.07
C ALA A 396 5.08 38.51 3.94
N PRO A 397 4.01 39.30 4.23
CA PRO A 397 3.20 39.91 3.19
C PRO A 397 4.08 40.81 2.31
N LYS A 398 4.15 40.52 1.02
CA LYS A 398 4.75 41.44 0.06
C LYS A 398 3.67 42.40 -0.41
N SER A 399 4.03 43.67 -0.56
CA SER A 399 3.05 44.72 -0.88
C SER A 399 2.38 44.58 -2.25
N ASP A 400 2.90 43.72 -3.10
CA ASP A 400 2.51 43.52 -4.49
C ASP A 400 1.81 42.17 -4.74
N GLN A 401 1.63 41.34 -3.72
CA GLN A 401 0.94 40.04 -3.85
C GLN A 401 -0.05 39.80 -2.69
N TRP A 402 -1.17 39.15 -2.99
CA TRP A 402 -2.20 38.84 -2.01
C TRP A 402 -2.03 37.44 -1.38
N THR A 403 -1.25 36.54 -2.02
CA THR A 403 -0.94 35.19 -1.55
C THR A 403 0.40 34.71 -2.07
N GLU A 404 1.02 33.75 -1.38
CA GLU A 404 2.20 33.02 -1.90
C GLU A 404 1.81 32.08 -3.04
N VAL A 405 0.63 31.45 -3.00
CA VAL A 405 0.14 30.50 -4.00
C VAL A 405 -1.29 30.88 -4.39
N ALA A 406 -1.51 31.20 -5.67
CA ALA A 406 -2.81 31.55 -6.21
C ALA A 406 -3.50 30.40 -6.96
N ILE A 407 -2.80 29.28 -7.15
CA ILE A 407 -3.23 28.12 -7.94
C ILE A 407 -2.94 26.86 -7.15
N ALA A 408 -3.96 26.03 -6.92
CA ALA A 408 -3.80 24.74 -6.29
C ALA A 408 -4.64 23.68 -6.99
N PHE A 409 -4.20 22.41 -6.90
CA PHE A 409 -4.94 21.29 -7.45
C PHE A 409 -4.72 20.02 -6.63
N ASN A 410 -5.66 19.10 -6.71
CA ASN A 410 -5.60 17.75 -6.14
C ASN A 410 -6.29 16.76 -7.10
N THR A 411 -6.28 15.46 -6.81
CA THR A 411 -6.98 14.45 -7.61
C THR A 411 -8.11 13.81 -6.80
N GLY A 412 -9.10 13.25 -7.52
CA GLY A 412 -10.17 12.47 -6.91
C GLY A 412 -9.68 11.26 -6.11
N GLY A 413 -8.49 10.73 -6.43
CA GLY A 413 -7.85 9.62 -5.73
C GLY A 413 -7.47 9.93 -4.29
N GLY A 414 -7.15 11.19 -3.99
CA GLY A 414 -6.90 11.67 -2.63
C GLY A 414 -8.15 11.69 -1.73
N MET A 415 -9.33 11.58 -2.32
CA MET A 415 -10.61 11.54 -1.61
C MET A 415 -11.16 10.11 -1.58
N ARG A 416 -11.35 9.52 -0.40
CA ARG A 416 -11.83 8.13 -0.26
C ARG A 416 -13.33 8.01 -0.13
N THR A 417 -13.98 8.96 0.54
CA THR A 417 -15.43 9.02 0.69
C THR A 417 -15.92 10.47 0.59
N ALA A 418 -17.23 10.67 0.50
CA ALA A 418 -17.86 11.99 0.59
C ALA A 418 -17.93 12.47 2.05
N LEU A 419 -17.98 13.79 2.28
CA LEU A 419 -18.39 14.35 3.55
C LEU A 419 -19.88 14.71 3.48
N PHE A 420 -20.67 14.12 4.36
CA PHE A 420 -22.13 14.33 4.38
C PHE A 420 -22.52 15.66 5.01
N ALA A 421 -23.72 16.15 4.67
CA ALA A 421 -24.29 17.34 5.34
C ALA A 421 -24.58 17.01 6.81
N GLY A 422 -24.36 17.99 7.69
CA GLY A 422 -24.52 17.85 9.13
C GLY A 422 -23.26 18.24 9.91
N ASN A 423 -23.21 17.82 11.16
CA ASN A 423 -22.01 17.98 11.98
C ASN A 423 -20.89 17.12 11.41
N LEU A 424 -19.71 17.72 11.29
CA LEU A 424 -18.49 17.05 10.84
C LEU A 424 -17.59 16.79 12.04
N THR A 425 -17.16 15.56 12.20
CA THR A 425 -16.16 15.13 13.17
C THR A 425 -14.78 15.06 12.53
N PHE A 426 -13.76 14.95 13.35
CA PHE A 426 -12.40 14.73 12.85
C PHE A 426 -12.27 13.37 12.14
N ASP A 427 -12.99 12.35 12.63
CA ASP A 427 -13.04 11.02 11.98
C ASP A 427 -13.63 11.08 10.57
N ASP A 428 -14.70 11.86 10.36
CA ASP A 428 -15.28 12.07 9.02
C ASP A 428 -14.23 12.65 8.05
N LEU A 429 -13.45 13.63 8.51
CA LEU A 429 -12.42 14.26 7.69
C LEU A 429 -11.27 13.29 7.38
N VAL A 430 -10.73 12.58 8.37
CA VAL A 430 -9.64 11.60 8.18
C VAL A 430 -10.10 10.41 7.33
N THR A 431 -11.35 9.95 7.50
CA THR A 431 -11.92 8.90 6.65
C THR A 431 -12.04 9.37 5.19
N ALA A 432 -12.36 10.65 4.98
CA ALA A 432 -12.49 11.21 3.64
C ALA A 432 -11.14 11.51 2.97
N VAL A 433 -10.13 11.95 3.74
CA VAL A 433 -8.78 12.32 3.26
C VAL A 433 -7.73 11.69 4.20
N PRO A 434 -7.41 10.38 4.05
CA PRO A 434 -6.66 9.63 5.06
C PRO A 434 -5.13 9.64 4.90
N PHE A 435 -4.59 10.27 3.85
CA PHE A 435 -3.19 10.02 3.45
C PHE A 435 -2.16 10.84 4.22
N GLU A 436 -2.58 11.90 4.93
CA GLU A 436 -1.67 12.82 5.64
C GLU A 436 -0.54 13.37 4.73
N ASP A 437 -0.89 13.62 3.46
CA ASP A 437 0.06 14.09 2.47
C ASP A 437 0.47 15.55 2.74
N THR A 438 1.73 15.92 2.51
CA THR A 438 2.13 17.32 2.65
C THR A 438 1.59 18.15 1.49
N ILE A 439 1.20 19.41 1.74
CA ILE A 439 0.81 20.35 0.70
C ILE A 439 2.03 21.12 0.24
N ASP A 440 2.64 20.67 -0.85
CA ASP A 440 3.87 21.24 -1.36
C ASP A 440 3.61 22.36 -2.35
N SER A 441 4.41 23.42 -2.30
CA SER A 441 4.38 24.49 -3.28
C SER A 441 5.67 24.56 -4.08
N PHE A 442 5.54 24.83 -5.38
CA PHE A 442 6.66 24.86 -6.33
C PHE A 442 6.34 25.73 -7.54
N ASP A 443 7.35 26.05 -8.33
CA ASP A 443 7.19 26.83 -9.54
C ASP A 443 7.17 25.93 -10.77
N LEU A 444 6.21 26.17 -11.69
CA LEU A 444 6.10 25.56 -13.02
C LEU A 444 5.99 26.63 -14.09
N GLU A 445 6.59 26.42 -15.25
CA GLU A 445 6.28 27.24 -16.43
C GLU A 445 4.85 26.93 -16.95
N GLY A 446 4.20 27.90 -17.61
CA GLY A 446 2.85 27.72 -18.12
C GLY A 446 2.72 26.56 -19.11
N ARG A 447 3.77 26.29 -19.91
CA ARG A 447 3.79 25.12 -20.82
C ARG A 447 3.75 23.80 -20.06
N ASP A 448 4.40 23.72 -18.89
CA ASP A 448 4.43 22.50 -18.07
C ASP A 448 3.11 22.32 -17.32
N LEU A 449 2.50 23.43 -16.87
CA LEU A 449 1.16 23.40 -16.32
C LEU A 449 0.12 22.97 -17.36
N LEU A 450 0.28 23.37 -18.63
CA LEU A 450 -0.56 22.89 -19.73
C LEU A 450 -0.42 21.38 -19.94
N GLU A 451 0.80 20.83 -19.83
CA GLU A 451 1.03 19.38 -19.91
C GLU A 451 0.37 18.64 -18.73
N VAL A 452 0.40 19.20 -17.51
CA VAL A 452 -0.36 18.68 -16.35
C VAL A 452 -1.87 18.62 -16.67
N LEU A 453 -2.43 19.65 -17.28
CA LEU A 453 -3.84 19.71 -17.64
C LEU A 453 -4.19 18.76 -18.78
N GLU A 454 -3.34 18.59 -19.78
CA GLU A 454 -3.51 17.59 -20.85
C GLU A 454 -3.46 16.16 -20.30
N HIS A 455 -2.55 15.89 -19.37
CA HIS A 455 -2.52 14.60 -18.67
C HIS A 455 -3.83 14.37 -17.90
N SER A 456 -4.31 15.38 -17.16
CA SER A 456 -5.61 15.33 -16.47
C SER A 456 -6.77 14.99 -17.43
N ALA A 457 -6.82 15.63 -18.61
CA ALA A 457 -7.82 15.35 -19.64
C ALA A 457 -7.73 13.91 -20.18
N SER A 458 -6.55 13.29 -20.16
CA SER A 458 -6.35 11.88 -20.52
C SER A 458 -6.87 10.91 -19.47
N ARG A 459 -7.03 11.39 -18.22
CA ARG A 459 -7.51 10.62 -17.07
C ARG A 459 -9.01 10.76 -16.82
N PHE A 460 -9.73 11.38 -17.75
CA PHE A 460 -11.20 11.48 -17.68
C PHE A 460 -11.85 10.11 -17.47
N GLY A 461 -12.78 10.05 -16.54
CA GLY A 461 -13.42 8.80 -16.11
C GLY A 461 -12.68 8.05 -15.01
N THR A 462 -11.51 8.51 -14.58
CA THR A 462 -10.73 7.92 -13.49
C THR A 462 -10.61 8.90 -12.30
N SER A 463 -10.23 8.37 -11.13
CA SER A 463 -9.96 9.19 -9.94
C SER A 463 -8.73 10.10 -10.06
N ASP A 464 -7.94 9.96 -11.12
CA ASP A 464 -6.71 10.72 -11.31
C ASP A 464 -6.92 12.07 -12.00
N MET A 465 -8.15 12.39 -12.43
CA MET A 465 -8.49 13.70 -12.97
C MET A 465 -8.33 14.78 -11.89
N VAL A 466 -7.64 15.89 -12.20
CA VAL A 466 -7.41 16.97 -11.22
C VAL A 466 -8.68 17.80 -10.97
N GLN A 467 -8.83 18.16 -9.70
CA GLN A 467 -9.73 19.17 -9.18
C GLN A 467 -8.90 20.39 -8.78
N MET A 468 -9.44 21.60 -8.88
CA MET A 468 -8.58 22.78 -8.84
C MET A 468 -9.19 24.01 -8.15
N SER A 469 -8.31 24.90 -7.69
CA SER A 469 -8.64 26.26 -7.29
C SER A 469 -7.67 27.26 -7.92
N GLY A 470 -8.17 28.45 -8.22
CA GLY A 470 -7.39 29.47 -8.92
C GLY A 470 -7.15 29.17 -10.41
N MET A 471 -7.80 28.16 -10.96
CA MET A 471 -7.79 27.83 -12.39
C MET A 471 -9.23 27.67 -12.91
N LYS A 472 -9.42 27.97 -14.21
CA LYS A 472 -10.61 27.60 -14.99
C LYS A 472 -10.14 26.97 -16.28
N VAL A 473 -10.61 25.76 -16.57
CA VAL A 473 -10.16 24.96 -17.71
C VAL A 473 -11.34 24.44 -18.50
N THR A 474 -11.24 24.48 -19.83
CA THR A 474 -12.19 23.81 -20.73
C THR A 474 -11.46 22.68 -21.45
N TYR A 475 -11.97 21.46 -21.32
CA TYR A 475 -11.54 20.27 -22.05
C TYR A 475 -12.50 19.94 -23.18
N ASP A 476 -12.00 19.56 -24.35
CA ASP A 476 -12.77 18.99 -25.45
C ASP A 476 -12.29 17.56 -25.73
N LEU A 477 -13.02 16.58 -25.23
CA LEU A 477 -12.65 15.15 -25.32
C LEU A 477 -12.75 14.58 -26.73
N ARG A 478 -13.43 15.29 -27.65
CA ARG A 478 -13.49 14.92 -29.08
C ARG A 478 -12.15 15.10 -29.78
N ARG A 479 -11.23 15.86 -29.16
CA ARG A 479 -9.88 16.08 -29.68
C ARG A 479 -8.94 14.94 -29.31
N PRO A 480 -7.87 14.76 -30.09
CA PRO A 480 -6.84 13.79 -29.74
C PRO A 480 -6.24 14.05 -28.35
N ALA A 481 -5.80 12.99 -27.67
CA ALA A 481 -5.03 13.11 -26.43
C ALA A 481 -3.79 13.99 -26.64
N GLY A 482 -3.49 14.87 -25.68
CA GLY A 482 -2.42 15.86 -25.78
C GLY A 482 -2.83 17.16 -26.50
N SER A 483 -4.13 17.30 -26.85
CA SER A 483 -4.68 18.50 -27.49
C SER A 483 -6.11 18.78 -27.04
N ARG A 484 -6.50 18.26 -25.86
CA ARG A 484 -7.84 18.34 -25.31
C ARG A 484 -8.10 19.61 -24.52
N VAL A 485 -7.08 20.31 -24.06
CA VAL A 485 -7.21 21.60 -23.38
C VAL A 485 -7.52 22.69 -24.41
N VAL A 486 -8.69 23.31 -24.26
CA VAL A 486 -9.18 24.38 -25.17
C VAL A 486 -8.84 25.75 -24.66
N SER A 487 -9.04 25.96 -23.37
CA SER A 487 -8.77 27.24 -22.71
C SER A 487 -8.36 27.03 -21.26
N VAL A 488 -7.45 27.87 -20.79
CA VAL A 488 -7.02 27.92 -19.40
C VAL A 488 -6.97 29.38 -18.97
N SER A 489 -7.60 29.66 -17.84
CA SER A 489 -7.49 30.96 -17.16
C SER A 489 -7.00 30.74 -15.74
N LEU A 490 -6.01 31.53 -15.32
CA LEU A 490 -5.33 31.41 -14.03
C LEU A 490 -5.55 32.66 -13.19
N ARG A 491 -5.75 32.49 -11.89
CA ARG A 491 -5.90 33.62 -10.96
C ARG A 491 -4.55 34.33 -10.78
N CYS A 492 -4.55 35.63 -10.97
CA CYS A 492 -3.35 36.44 -10.80
C CYS A 492 -2.90 36.46 -9.33
N ARG A 493 -1.58 36.32 -9.11
CA ARG A 493 -0.93 36.42 -7.80
C ARG A 493 -0.56 37.87 -7.45
N PHE A 494 -0.04 38.60 -8.45
CA PHE A 494 0.44 39.98 -8.34
C PHE A 494 -0.65 40.96 -8.82
N CYS A 495 -1.74 41.05 -8.08
CA CYS A 495 -2.85 41.94 -8.40
C CYS A 495 -3.56 42.39 -7.10
N ARG A 496 -4.04 43.63 -7.08
CA ARG A 496 -4.78 44.15 -5.91
C ARG A 496 -6.16 43.49 -5.75
N VAL A 497 -6.78 43.14 -6.86
CA VAL A 497 -8.04 42.43 -6.90
C VAL A 497 -7.80 41.14 -7.69
N PRO A 498 -7.91 39.95 -7.06
CA PRO A 498 -7.75 38.69 -7.74
C PRO A 498 -8.70 38.53 -8.93
N GLN A 499 -8.17 38.32 -10.12
CA GLN A 499 -8.91 38.11 -11.35
C GLN A 499 -8.27 37.01 -12.18
N TYR A 500 -9.02 36.44 -13.12
CA TYR A 500 -8.53 35.39 -14.01
C TYR A 500 -7.93 36.02 -15.28
N GLU A 501 -6.75 35.54 -15.65
CA GLU A 501 -5.99 35.91 -16.85
C GLU A 501 -5.70 34.65 -17.68
N PRO A 502 -5.63 34.73 -19.01
CA PRO A 502 -5.22 33.59 -19.83
C PRO A 502 -3.85 33.06 -19.41
N LEU A 503 -3.67 31.75 -19.46
CA LEU A 503 -2.36 31.11 -19.27
C LEU A 503 -1.38 31.60 -20.33
N VAL A 504 -0.18 31.98 -19.90
CA VAL A 504 0.95 32.35 -20.76
C VAL A 504 2.00 31.26 -20.66
N PRO A 505 2.34 30.54 -21.73
CA PRO A 505 3.24 29.38 -21.69
C PRO A 505 4.64 29.66 -21.12
N GLU A 506 5.18 30.86 -21.35
CA GLU A 506 6.53 31.25 -20.94
C GLU A 506 6.59 31.86 -19.53
N ARG A 507 5.42 32.09 -18.90
CA ARG A 507 5.36 32.64 -17.54
C ARG A 507 5.50 31.53 -16.51
N THR A 508 6.26 31.80 -15.44
CA THR A 508 6.34 30.93 -14.27
C THR A 508 5.18 31.20 -13.32
N TYR A 509 4.53 30.12 -12.86
CA TYR A 509 3.42 30.14 -11.91
C TYR A 509 3.79 29.37 -10.65
N ARG A 510 3.51 29.95 -9.48
CA ARG A 510 3.60 29.27 -8.20
C ARG A 510 2.33 28.47 -7.97
N VAL A 511 2.47 27.16 -7.83
CA VAL A 511 1.34 26.22 -7.66
C VAL A 511 1.51 25.41 -6.39
N ALA A 512 0.41 24.81 -5.88
CA ALA A 512 0.46 23.86 -4.78
C ALA A 512 -0.37 22.62 -5.09
N THR A 513 0.10 21.47 -4.59
CA THR A 513 -0.61 20.19 -4.63
C THR A 513 -0.11 19.25 -3.53
N GLY A 514 -0.79 18.13 -3.30
CA GLY A 514 -0.31 17.08 -2.42
C GLY A 514 1.03 16.50 -2.88
N ALA A 515 1.88 16.09 -1.94
CA ALA A 515 3.20 15.55 -2.21
C ALA A 515 3.15 14.34 -3.15
N TYR A 516 2.15 13.48 -3.03
CA TYR A 516 1.95 12.35 -3.95
C TYR A 516 1.93 12.79 -5.43
N ILE A 517 1.09 13.78 -5.76
CA ILE A 517 0.99 14.30 -7.14
C ILE A 517 2.26 15.05 -7.53
N ARG A 518 2.82 15.88 -6.63
CA ARG A 518 4.07 16.59 -6.86
C ARG A 518 5.23 15.63 -7.20
N LYS A 519 5.25 14.44 -6.58
CA LYS A 519 6.26 13.38 -6.81
C LYS A 519 6.03 12.57 -8.08
N GLY A 520 4.95 12.82 -8.81
CA GLY A 520 4.63 12.14 -10.07
C GLY A 520 3.59 11.03 -9.94
N GLY A 521 2.92 10.94 -8.79
CA GLY A 521 1.80 10.02 -8.56
C GLY A 521 0.72 10.19 -9.63
N SER A 522 -0.08 9.14 -9.87
CA SER A 522 -1.11 9.09 -10.91
C SER A 522 -0.60 9.42 -12.33
N GLY A 523 0.71 9.29 -12.56
CA GLY A 523 1.35 9.54 -13.84
C GLY A 523 1.69 11.01 -14.14
N TYR A 524 1.59 11.92 -13.15
CA TYR A 524 1.97 13.35 -13.29
C TYR A 524 3.50 13.55 -13.30
N THR A 525 4.23 12.69 -13.99
CA THR A 525 5.71 12.63 -14.01
C THR A 525 6.41 13.87 -14.58
N MET A 526 5.67 14.75 -15.27
CA MET A 526 6.20 16.04 -15.73
C MET A 526 6.49 16.98 -14.57
N ILE A 527 5.76 16.88 -13.45
CA ILE A 527 5.93 17.74 -12.27
C ILE A 527 7.31 17.55 -11.65
N PRO A 528 7.74 16.37 -11.15
CA PRO A 528 9.05 16.23 -10.52
C PRO A 528 10.22 16.49 -11.46
N LYS A 529 10.01 16.38 -12.78
CA LYS A 529 11.06 16.65 -13.78
C LYS A 529 11.32 18.13 -14.01
N ARG A 530 10.34 19.01 -13.75
CA ARG A 530 10.36 20.42 -14.17
C ARG A 530 10.06 21.40 -13.04
N ALA A 531 9.52 20.94 -11.91
CA ALA A 531 9.27 21.76 -10.75
C ALA A 531 10.56 22.35 -10.19
N THR A 532 10.54 23.65 -9.88
CA THR A 532 11.62 24.37 -9.24
C THR A 532 11.15 25.07 -7.97
N ASN A 533 12.08 25.55 -7.13
CA ASN A 533 11.77 26.29 -5.91
C ASN A 533 10.77 25.57 -4.99
N LEU A 534 10.96 24.26 -4.82
CA LEU A 534 10.12 23.42 -3.97
C LEU A 534 10.17 23.87 -2.50
N LEU A 535 8.98 23.99 -1.91
CA LEU A 535 8.80 24.17 -0.46
C LEU A 535 7.81 23.11 0.02
N ILE A 536 8.25 22.28 0.95
CA ILE A 536 7.41 21.31 1.64
C ILE A 536 6.53 22.06 2.63
N GLY A 537 5.25 21.84 2.56
CA GLY A 537 4.25 22.47 3.43
C GLY A 537 3.77 21.55 4.56
N PRO A 538 2.72 21.96 5.27
CA PRO A 538 2.14 21.15 6.33
C PRO A 538 1.34 19.97 5.75
N VAL A 539 1.02 19.02 6.63
CA VAL A 539 0.14 17.90 6.31
C VAL A 539 -1.28 18.41 5.99
N ASP A 540 -1.87 17.89 4.95
CA ASP A 540 -3.17 18.30 4.38
C ASP A 540 -4.31 18.21 5.39
N ILE A 541 -4.36 17.17 6.23
CA ILE A 541 -5.41 16.98 7.22
C ILE A 541 -5.46 18.15 8.25
N ALA A 542 -4.31 18.68 8.64
CA ALA A 542 -4.24 19.82 9.56
C ALA A 542 -4.75 21.10 8.90
N VAL A 543 -4.43 21.31 7.64
CA VAL A 543 -4.92 22.46 6.84
C VAL A 543 -6.42 22.37 6.61
N LEU A 544 -6.90 21.18 6.24
CA LEU A 544 -8.32 20.94 5.97
C LEU A 544 -9.17 21.02 7.24
N GLU A 545 -8.70 20.52 8.39
CA GLU A 545 -9.39 20.72 9.66
C GLU A 545 -9.59 22.21 9.97
N ARG A 546 -8.53 22.99 9.85
CA ARG A 546 -8.58 24.44 10.05
C ARG A 546 -9.55 25.08 9.06
N TYR A 547 -9.53 24.66 7.81
CA TYR A 547 -10.41 25.20 6.76
C TYR A 547 -11.87 24.84 7.00
N VAL A 548 -12.17 23.60 7.44
CA VAL A 548 -13.53 23.19 7.87
C VAL A 548 -14.05 24.10 8.99
N ARG A 549 -13.23 24.34 10.04
CA ARG A 549 -13.60 25.24 11.14
C ARG A 549 -13.88 26.67 10.67
N LYS A 550 -13.05 27.19 9.77
CA LYS A 550 -13.17 28.54 9.21
C LYS A 550 -14.43 28.68 8.36
N MET A 551 -14.76 27.68 7.55
CA MET A 551 -15.84 27.72 6.58
C MET A 551 -17.20 27.26 7.12
N THR A 552 -17.29 26.89 8.39
CA THR A 552 -18.54 26.47 9.03
C THR A 552 -19.57 27.63 9.12
N PRO A 553 -20.79 27.47 8.60
CA PRO A 553 -21.33 26.34 7.84
C PRO A 553 -20.76 26.27 6.40
N ILE A 554 -20.30 25.07 5.99
CA ILE A 554 -19.78 24.86 4.64
C ILE A 554 -20.95 24.86 3.66
N ILE A 555 -20.81 25.64 2.57
CA ILE A 555 -21.78 25.75 1.48
C ILE A 555 -21.13 25.60 0.10
N SER A 556 -19.97 24.94 0.04
CA SER A 556 -19.18 24.80 -1.19
C SER A 556 -19.94 24.04 -2.27
N GLY A 557 -19.97 24.63 -3.46
CA GLY A 557 -20.60 24.09 -4.65
C GLY A 557 -19.60 23.99 -5.82
N THR A 558 -20.13 23.74 -7.00
CA THR A 558 -19.40 23.87 -8.27
C THR A 558 -19.61 25.29 -8.82
N ASP A 559 -18.57 25.89 -9.39
CA ASP A 559 -18.59 27.29 -9.88
C ASP A 559 -17.94 27.45 -11.29
N GLY A 560 -17.89 26.37 -12.05
CA GLY A 560 -17.44 26.36 -13.44
C GLY A 560 -15.91 26.40 -13.58
N ARG A 561 -15.18 25.72 -12.69
CA ARG A 561 -13.70 25.58 -12.80
C ARG A 561 -13.30 24.62 -13.88
N ILE A 562 -14.07 23.56 -14.09
CA ILE A 562 -13.83 22.54 -15.10
C ILE A 562 -15.05 22.41 -16.00
N THR A 563 -14.87 22.72 -17.27
CA THR A 563 -15.88 22.50 -18.32
C THR A 563 -15.40 21.37 -19.23
N VAL A 564 -16.23 20.34 -19.44
CA VAL A 564 -15.95 19.22 -20.33
C VAL A 564 -16.92 19.24 -21.50
N ILE A 565 -16.38 19.16 -22.72
CA ILE A 565 -17.13 19.00 -23.98
C ILE A 565 -16.91 17.54 -24.42
N GLU A 566 -18.01 16.75 -24.41
CA GLU A 566 -18.05 15.36 -24.84
C GLU A 566 -18.49 15.21 -26.31
#